data_9f0a3ea21cfc839fae4f1116f488b002
#
_entry.id   9f0a3ea21cfc839fae4f1116f488b002
#
_cell.length_a   1.000
_cell.length_b   1.000
_cell.length_c   1.000
_cell.angle_alpha   90.00
_cell.angle_beta   90.00
_cell.angle_gamma   90.00
#
_symmetry.space_group_name_H-M   'P 1'
#
loop_
_entity.id
_entity.type
_entity.pdbx_description
1 polymer ?
#
loop_
_entity_poly.entity_id
_entity_poly.type
_entity_poly.pdbx_seq_one_letter_code
_entity_poly.pdbx_strand_id
1 'polypeptide(L)'
;MKNNKTLSKLNSYIAGNRKYLILVIISALLANIFMLVAPYISGRAIDFIKGENNVDFPMVAKFIGILFAVYVLNALFTWGMTVFTNALSNHSIEKMRKDAFGKISKLPLKFFDGHSHGDIISRLTNDIDAVSEGLLQGITQLFSGIVTVVGSLVLMFLLDWRITLCVIVITIICIFVSKAIATNSGKMFRLQAQTIGELNGYVSETVGNLKVVKAFGYEDKSSEVFGEINARLYDCGQKAQFYSSLVNPTTRYINNLAYISVGVLGGLAALAGHLSVGIISSFLIYATQFARPINDMTSILTQLQSAQAAAARIFALGEIEPETPDEDRPELEVKNGEVMFKDVDFSYNKDKELIKDLNIVAKPGQRVAIVGPTGAGKTTIVNLLMNFYGVDNGTIFVDGQAIDSVQRDSLRKNFGMVLQDTWLFAGTVKENIAYGKEGATDEEIINAAKAASAHGFIKRLPSGYDTMITEDGGNLSSGQKQLLTIARAMLSDPKILILDEATSNVDTMTEQRIQKAFLKMMEGRTSFIIAHRLSTIREADLILVMDKGRIIEQGTHNELLAKNGFYTKLYNS
;
A
#
# COMPACT_ATOMS: atom_id res chain seq x y z
N MET A 1 21.96 3.74 -10.95
CA MET A 1 22.33 3.96 -9.53
C MET A 1 21.20 3.63 -8.53
N LYS A 2 19.94 3.97 -8.75
CA LYS A 2 18.79 3.63 -7.84
C LYS A 2 18.64 2.11 -7.61
N ASN A 3 18.78 1.27 -8.63
CA ASN A 3 18.63 -0.19 -8.53
C ASN A 3 19.61 -0.85 -7.53
N ASN A 4 20.86 -0.39 -7.48
CA ASN A 4 21.85 -0.95 -6.55
C ASN A 4 21.56 -0.61 -5.09
N LYS A 5 20.98 0.57 -4.80
CA LYS A 5 20.55 0.93 -3.44
C LYS A 5 19.39 0.08 -2.94
N THR A 6 18.41 -0.19 -3.81
CA THR A 6 17.24 -1.03 -3.47
C THR A 6 17.67 -2.45 -3.15
N LEU A 7 18.52 -3.06 -3.99
CA LEU A 7 19.06 -4.40 -3.75
C LEU A 7 19.90 -4.47 -2.48
N SER A 8 20.73 -3.46 -2.20
CA SER A 8 21.52 -3.39 -0.98
C SER A 8 20.64 -3.30 0.28
N LYS A 9 19.59 -2.45 0.27
CA LYS A 9 18.62 -2.36 1.37
C LYS A 9 17.88 -3.69 1.55
N LEU A 10 17.39 -4.31 0.46
CA LEU A 10 16.72 -5.60 0.52
C LEU A 10 17.62 -6.69 1.10
N ASN A 11 18.89 -6.71 0.67
CA ASN A 11 19.87 -7.65 1.20
C ASN A 11 20.11 -7.45 2.71
N SER A 12 20.00 -6.25 3.25
CA SER A 12 20.12 -5.99 4.70
C SER A 12 19.00 -6.65 5.51
N TYR A 13 17.77 -6.71 4.97
CA TYR A 13 16.65 -7.43 5.61
C TYR A 13 16.85 -8.94 5.58
N ILE A 14 17.37 -9.48 4.48
CA ILE A 14 17.71 -10.90 4.34
C ILE A 14 18.89 -11.26 5.24
N ALA A 15 19.94 -10.44 5.23
CA ALA A 15 21.17 -10.67 6.01
C ALA A 15 20.94 -10.62 7.53
N GLY A 16 19.88 -9.95 8.00
CA GLY A 16 19.47 -10.00 9.41
C GLY A 16 19.11 -11.42 9.88
N ASN A 17 18.71 -12.29 8.95
CA ASN A 17 18.26 -13.66 9.20
C ASN A 17 19.23 -14.73 8.63
N ARG A 18 20.55 -14.50 8.76
CA ARG A 18 21.62 -15.33 8.17
C ARG A 18 21.48 -16.83 8.44
N LYS A 19 20.99 -17.22 9.62
CA LYS A 19 20.80 -18.64 9.99
C LYS A 19 19.86 -19.33 9.00
N TYR A 20 18.71 -18.73 8.73
CA TYR A 20 17.74 -19.30 7.78
C TYR A 20 18.28 -19.29 6.36
N LEU A 21 19.00 -18.23 5.94
CA LEU A 21 19.60 -18.16 4.61
C LEU A 21 20.62 -19.30 4.39
N ILE A 22 21.48 -19.56 5.36
CA ILE A 22 22.46 -20.67 5.29
C ILE A 22 21.73 -22.02 5.22
N LEU A 23 20.68 -22.22 6.03
CA LEU A 23 19.90 -23.45 6.01
C LEU A 23 19.17 -23.66 4.68
N VAL A 24 18.64 -22.58 4.06
CA VAL A 24 18.04 -22.62 2.72
C VAL A 24 19.07 -23.08 1.68
N ILE A 25 20.27 -22.46 1.68
CA ILE A 25 21.32 -22.77 0.70
C ILE A 25 21.80 -24.22 0.86
N ILE A 26 22.03 -24.68 2.08
CA ILE A 26 22.47 -26.07 2.36
C ILE A 26 21.36 -27.04 1.92
N SER A 27 20.12 -26.82 2.32
CA SER A 27 19.00 -27.68 1.97
C SER A 27 18.77 -27.72 0.46
N ALA A 28 18.83 -26.58 -0.22
CA ALA A 28 18.71 -26.49 -1.67
C ALA A 28 19.85 -27.23 -2.39
N LEU A 29 21.08 -27.08 -1.94
CA LEU A 29 22.23 -27.77 -2.51
C LEU A 29 22.10 -29.30 -2.37
N LEU A 30 21.77 -29.79 -1.18
CA LEU A 30 21.60 -31.21 -0.91
C LEU A 30 20.42 -31.80 -1.68
N ALA A 31 19.25 -31.09 -1.71
CA ALA A 31 18.10 -31.50 -2.49
C ALA A 31 18.47 -31.67 -3.98
N ASN A 32 19.15 -30.67 -4.56
CA ASN A 32 19.55 -30.73 -5.97
C ASN A 32 20.61 -31.82 -6.25
N ILE A 33 21.56 -32.06 -5.32
CA ILE A 33 22.53 -33.15 -5.46
C ILE A 33 21.81 -34.51 -5.51
N PHE A 34 20.87 -34.77 -4.59
CA PHE A 34 20.12 -36.02 -4.58
C PHE A 34 19.23 -36.14 -5.82
N MET A 35 18.63 -35.06 -6.28
CA MET A 35 17.84 -35.01 -7.53
C MET A 35 18.70 -35.35 -8.76
N LEU A 36 19.95 -34.89 -8.82
CA LEU A 36 20.88 -35.12 -9.93
C LEU A 36 21.50 -36.53 -9.91
N VAL A 37 21.65 -37.13 -8.75
CA VAL A 37 22.19 -38.51 -8.62
C VAL A 37 21.16 -39.58 -9.01
N ALA A 38 19.86 -39.32 -8.81
CA ALA A 38 18.80 -40.28 -9.03
C ALA A 38 18.76 -40.85 -10.48
N PRO A 39 18.88 -40.05 -11.58
CA PRO A 39 18.89 -40.60 -12.94
C PRO A 39 20.03 -41.53 -13.21
N TYR A 40 21.22 -41.25 -12.66
CA TYR A 40 22.38 -42.14 -12.82
C TYR A 40 22.16 -43.53 -12.15
N ILE A 41 21.61 -43.52 -10.92
CA ILE A 41 21.28 -44.77 -10.20
C ILE A 41 20.17 -45.54 -10.95
N SER A 42 19.15 -44.84 -11.48
CA SER A 42 18.09 -45.44 -12.30
C SER A 42 18.67 -46.11 -13.55
N GLY A 43 19.57 -45.42 -14.26
CA GLY A 43 20.24 -46.00 -15.43
C GLY A 43 21.06 -47.25 -15.07
N ARG A 44 21.78 -47.23 -13.95
CA ARG A 44 22.52 -48.40 -13.46
C ARG A 44 21.59 -49.59 -13.16
N ALA A 45 20.41 -49.32 -12.57
CA ALA A 45 19.42 -50.40 -12.36
C ALA A 45 18.96 -51.05 -13.68
N ILE A 46 18.75 -50.22 -14.72
CA ILE A 46 18.35 -50.70 -16.07
C ILE A 46 19.45 -51.58 -16.69
N ASP A 47 20.72 -51.25 -16.49
CA ASP A 47 21.84 -52.05 -17.06
C ASP A 47 21.94 -53.48 -16.52
N PHE A 48 21.27 -53.78 -15.40
CA PHE A 48 21.17 -55.15 -14.84
C PHE A 48 19.98 -55.93 -15.43
N ILE A 49 19.19 -55.33 -16.33
CA ILE A 49 18.13 -55.98 -17.11
C ILE A 49 18.70 -56.30 -18.50
N LYS A 50 19.38 -57.46 -18.66
CA LYS A 50 20.15 -57.81 -19.88
C LYS A 50 19.33 -58.52 -20.96
N GLY A 51 18.00 -58.66 -20.78
CA GLY A 51 17.11 -59.30 -21.73
C GLY A 51 16.19 -60.34 -21.10
N GLU A 52 15.43 -61.04 -21.93
CA GLU A 52 14.48 -62.07 -21.51
C GLU A 52 15.20 -63.23 -20.78
N ASN A 53 14.76 -63.50 -19.56
CA ASN A 53 15.36 -64.49 -18.63
C ASN A 53 16.80 -64.20 -18.15
N ASN A 54 17.32 -62.97 -18.37
CA ASN A 54 18.67 -62.58 -17.92
C ASN A 54 18.62 -61.26 -17.10
N VAL A 55 17.83 -61.30 -16.02
CA VAL A 55 17.67 -60.19 -15.08
C VAL A 55 18.35 -60.53 -13.76
N ASP A 56 19.27 -59.68 -13.33
CA ASP A 56 19.88 -59.79 -12.00
C ASP A 56 18.98 -59.12 -10.95
N PHE A 57 17.93 -59.85 -10.52
CA PHE A 57 16.96 -59.36 -9.55
C PHE A 57 17.59 -58.83 -8.23
N PRO A 58 18.61 -59.49 -7.62
CA PRO A 58 19.28 -58.97 -6.43
C PRO A 58 19.91 -57.60 -6.64
N MET A 59 20.58 -57.38 -7.77
CA MET A 59 21.21 -56.08 -8.07
C MET A 59 20.18 -55.01 -8.42
N VAL A 60 19.15 -55.35 -9.19
CA VAL A 60 18.03 -54.44 -9.49
C VAL A 60 17.34 -54.00 -8.18
N ALA A 61 17.02 -54.94 -7.28
CA ALA A 61 16.41 -54.65 -5.99
C ALA A 61 17.30 -53.73 -5.11
N LYS A 62 18.63 -53.97 -5.11
CA LYS A 62 19.60 -53.13 -4.43
C LYS A 62 19.56 -51.68 -4.96
N PHE A 63 19.62 -51.48 -6.26
CA PHE A 63 19.59 -50.13 -6.87
C PHE A 63 18.23 -49.44 -6.67
N ILE A 64 17.12 -50.18 -6.69
CA ILE A 64 15.80 -49.63 -6.34
C ILE A 64 15.77 -49.17 -4.89
N GLY A 65 16.34 -49.94 -3.95
CA GLY A 65 16.45 -49.55 -2.55
C GLY A 65 17.28 -48.28 -2.37
N ILE A 66 18.41 -48.16 -3.07
CA ILE A 66 19.24 -46.94 -3.07
C ILE A 66 18.47 -45.76 -3.65
N LEU A 67 17.77 -45.96 -4.77
CA LEU A 67 16.98 -44.94 -5.42
C LEU A 67 15.87 -44.43 -4.50
N PHE A 68 15.18 -45.35 -3.81
CA PHE A 68 14.16 -44.97 -2.82
C PHE A 68 14.76 -44.11 -1.70
N ALA A 69 15.91 -44.48 -1.14
CA ALA A 69 16.60 -43.70 -0.13
C ALA A 69 16.99 -42.29 -0.64
N VAL A 70 17.49 -42.21 -1.89
CA VAL A 70 17.83 -40.94 -2.53
C VAL A 70 16.60 -40.03 -2.71
N TYR A 71 15.46 -40.58 -3.12
CA TYR A 71 14.23 -39.78 -3.25
C TYR A 71 13.67 -39.35 -1.89
N VAL A 72 13.75 -40.18 -0.85
CA VAL A 72 13.36 -39.80 0.51
C VAL A 72 14.24 -38.65 1.01
N LEU A 73 15.56 -38.74 0.82
CA LEU A 73 16.48 -37.65 1.19
C LEU A 73 16.21 -36.38 0.39
N ASN A 74 15.99 -36.50 -0.91
CA ASN A 74 15.59 -35.36 -1.75
C ASN A 74 14.31 -34.68 -1.22
N ALA A 75 13.28 -35.46 -0.89
CA ALA A 75 12.02 -34.97 -0.35
C ALA A 75 12.22 -34.25 0.99
N LEU A 76 13.04 -34.83 1.91
CA LEU A 76 13.36 -34.23 3.21
C LEU A 76 14.08 -32.89 3.04
N PHE A 77 15.08 -32.79 2.19
CA PHE A 77 15.81 -31.53 1.97
C PHE A 77 14.98 -30.51 1.21
N THR A 78 14.13 -30.93 0.26
CA THR A 78 13.17 -30.03 -0.40
C THR A 78 12.15 -29.47 0.59
N TRP A 79 11.61 -30.29 1.47
CA TRP A 79 10.74 -29.85 2.55
C TRP A 79 11.46 -28.88 3.49
N GLY A 80 12.67 -29.20 3.94
CA GLY A 80 13.51 -28.32 4.75
C GLY A 80 13.77 -26.98 4.06
N MET A 81 14.15 -27.01 2.78
CA MET A 81 14.33 -25.80 1.97
C MET A 81 13.07 -24.92 1.98
N THR A 82 11.88 -25.50 1.76
CA THR A 82 10.62 -24.76 1.75
C THR A 82 10.31 -24.14 3.12
N VAL A 83 10.47 -24.90 4.21
CA VAL A 83 10.24 -24.42 5.59
C VAL A 83 11.18 -23.26 5.92
N PHE A 84 12.49 -23.41 5.65
CA PHE A 84 13.47 -22.38 5.96
C PHE A 84 13.31 -21.14 5.07
N THR A 85 12.91 -21.29 3.79
CA THR A 85 12.62 -20.16 2.91
C THR A 85 11.40 -19.38 3.40
N ASN A 86 10.33 -20.07 3.81
CA ASN A 86 9.15 -19.43 4.38
C ASN A 86 9.49 -18.68 5.67
N ALA A 87 10.30 -19.29 6.55
CA ALA A 87 10.75 -18.64 7.78
C ALA A 87 11.58 -17.37 7.47
N LEU A 88 12.53 -17.47 6.53
CA LEU A 88 13.36 -16.33 6.09
C LEU A 88 12.50 -15.19 5.54
N SER A 89 11.55 -15.52 4.66
CA SER A 89 10.67 -14.53 4.06
C SER A 89 9.79 -13.87 5.12
N ASN A 90 9.08 -14.64 5.94
CA ASN A 90 8.16 -14.11 6.94
C ASN A 90 8.84 -13.17 7.93
N HIS A 91 10.03 -13.54 8.46
CA HIS A 91 10.78 -12.66 9.37
C HIS A 91 11.27 -11.38 8.67
N SER A 92 11.72 -11.49 7.41
CA SER A 92 12.18 -10.32 6.65
C SER A 92 11.01 -9.36 6.35
N ILE A 93 9.84 -9.91 5.99
CA ILE A 93 8.62 -9.16 5.69
C ILE A 93 8.01 -8.53 6.94
N GLU A 94 7.96 -9.26 8.06
CA GLU A 94 7.51 -8.71 9.34
C GLU A 94 8.30 -7.45 9.72
N LYS A 95 9.63 -7.53 9.63
CA LYS A 95 10.51 -6.40 9.92
C LYS A 95 10.25 -5.25 8.93
N MET A 96 10.17 -5.54 7.63
CA MET A 96 9.91 -4.53 6.61
C MET A 96 8.57 -3.82 6.82
N ARG A 97 7.52 -4.58 7.20
CA ARG A 97 6.18 -4.03 7.49
C ARG A 97 6.20 -3.13 8.73
N LYS A 98 6.88 -3.56 9.80
CA LYS A 98 7.06 -2.74 11.02
C LYS A 98 7.82 -1.44 10.72
N ASP A 99 8.93 -1.52 9.99
CA ASP A 99 9.74 -0.36 9.64
C ASP A 99 8.96 0.61 8.72
N ALA A 100 8.23 0.09 7.73
CA ALA A 100 7.41 0.90 6.82
C ALA A 100 6.26 1.59 7.58
N PHE A 101 5.52 0.86 8.42
CA PHE A 101 4.44 1.42 9.22
C PHE A 101 4.95 2.47 10.22
N GLY A 102 6.02 2.15 10.96
CA GLY A 102 6.63 3.09 11.90
C GLY A 102 7.22 4.34 11.22
N LYS A 103 7.55 4.25 9.92
CA LYS A 103 7.96 5.42 9.16
C LYS A 103 6.75 6.26 8.75
N ILE A 104 5.69 5.63 8.24
CA ILE A 104 4.46 6.32 7.81
C ILE A 104 3.87 7.14 8.96
N SER A 105 3.79 6.59 10.17
CA SER A 105 3.25 7.30 11.34
C SER A 105 4.04 8.56 11.73
N LYS A 106 5.25 8.73 11.21
CA LYS A 106 6.13 9.90 11.47
C LYS A 106 6.22 10.85 10.28
N LEU A 107 5.48 10.60 9.19
CA LEU A 107 5.50 11.47 8.02
C LEU A 107 4.63 12.71 8.23
N PRO A 108 5.03 13.88 7.69
CA PRO A 108 4.25 15.10 7.78
C PRO A 108 2.92 14.98 7.01
N LEU A 109 1.89 15.72 7.44
CA LEU A 109 0.56 15.71 6.81
C LEU A 109 0.62 16.04 5.31
N LYS A 110 1.56 16.89 4.90
CA LYS A 110 1.84 17.22 3.49
C LYS A 110 2.03 15.99 2.60
N PHE A 111 2.58 14.91 3.16
CA PHE A 111 2.73 13.66 2.41
C PHE A 111 1.39 13.01 2.12
N PHE A 112 0.50 12.97 3.12
CA PHE A 112 -0.83 12.36 2.98
C PHE A 112 -1.74 13.16 2.05
N ASP A 113 -1.66 14.48 2.09
CA ASP A 113 -2.43 15.36 1.19
C ASP A 113 -1.98 15.23 -0.27
N GLY A 114 -0.72 14.87 -0.50
CA GLY A 114 -0.15 14.67 -1.84
C GLY A 114 -0.31 13.27 -2.43
N HIS A 115 -0.83 12.30 -1.66
CA HIS A 115 -0.92 10.89 -2.08
C HIS A 115 -2.30 10.32 -1.76
N SER A 116 -2.84 9.48 -2.65
CA SER A 116 -4.09 8.78 -2.35
C SER A 116 -3.91 7.76 -1.22
N HIS A 117 -4.90 7.63 -0.34
CA HIS A 117 -4.90 6.64 0.74
C HIS A 117 -4.73 5.21 0.19
N GLY A 118 -5.35 4.91 -0.96
CA GLY A 118 -5.22 3.61 -1.62
C GLY A 118 -3.79 3.29 -2.06
N ASP A 119 -3.00 4.28 -2.53
CA ASP A 119 -1.60 4.08 -2.88
C ASP A 119 -0.74 3.76 -1.64
N ILE A 120 -0.98 4.46 -0.53
CA ILE A 120 -0.26 4.24 0.73
C ILE A 120 -0.57 2.83 1.28
N ILE A 121 -1.84 2.44 1.32
CA ILE A 121 -2.27 1.11 1.75
C ILE A 121 -1.67 0.04 0.84
N SER A 122 -1.72 0.23 -0.49
CA SER A 122 -1.15 -0.72 -1.46
C SER A 122 0.35 -0.94 -1.27
N ARG A 123 1.11 0.07 -0.84
CA ARG A 123 2.54 -0.07 -0.52
C ARG A 123 2.78 -0.93 0.73
N LEU A 124 1.88 -0.88 1.73
CA LEU A 124 1.98 -1.67 2.97
C LEU A 124 1.47 -3.10 2.82
N THR A 125 0.62 -3.36 1.82
CA THR A 125 0.01 -4.67 1.56
C THR A 125 0.60 -5.29 0.29
N ASN A 126 0.12 -4.90 -0.88
CA ASN A 126 0.44 -5.52 -2.17
C ASN A 126 1.94 -5.47 -2.52
N ASP A 127 2.61 -4.35 -2.26
CA ASP A 127 4.04 -4.22 -2.56
C ASP A 127 4.88 -5.10 -1.64
N ILE A 128 4.53 -5.18 -0.36
CA ILE A 128 5.21 -6.06 0.59
C ILE A 128 5.00 -7.53 0.22
N ASP A 129 3.80 -7.91 -0.19
CA ASP A 129 3.50 -9.28 -0.62
C ASP A 129 4.24 -9.62 -1.93
N ALA A 130 4.34 -8.68 -2.87
CA ALA A 130 5.15 -8.87 -4.08
C ALA A 130 6.64 -9.06 -3.77
N VAL A 131 7.18 -8.37 -2.76
CA VAL A 131 8.55 -8.60 -2.27
C VAL A 131 8.67 -9.99 -1.64
N SER A 132 7.67 -10.42 -0.85
CA SER A 132 7.64 -11.76 -0.26
C SER A 132 7.70 -12.86 -1.32
N GLU A 133 6.83 -12.80 -2.32
CA GLU A 133 6.82 -13.75 -3.44
C GLU A 133 8.14 -13.77 -4.20
N GLY A 134 8.69 -12.59 -4.51
CA GLY A 134 9.98 -12.48 -5.19
C GLY A 134 11.14 -13.06 -4.37
N LEU A 135 11.13 -12.92 -3.05
CA LEU A 135 12.13 -13.54 -2.18
C LEU A 135 11.96 -15.06 -2.15
N LEU A 136 10.73 -15.56 -1.95
CA LEU A 136 10.44 -16.99 -1.91
C LEU A 136 10.83 -17.69 -3.21
N GLN A 137 10.37 -17.18 -4.34
CA GLN A 137 10.57 -17.79 -5.65
C GLN A 137 11.97 -17.48 -6.22
N GLY A 138 12.44 -16.23 -6.04
CA GLY A 138 13.74 -15.80 -6.56
C GLY A 138 14.90 -16.56 -5.94
N ILE A 139 14.95 -16.69 -4.61
CA ILE A 139 16.06 -17.37 -3.93
C ILE A 139 16.01 -18.87 -4.23
N THR A 140 14.86 -19.52 -4.06
CA THR A 140 14.74 -20.96 -4.22
C THR A 140 14.86 -21.41 -5.67
N GLN A 141 14.11 -20.80 -6.59
CA GLN A 141 14.08 -21.25 -7.99
C GLN A 141 15.34 -20.87 -8.76
N LEU A 142 15.91 -19.65 -8.54
CA LEU A 142 17.17 -19.27 -9.20
C LEU A 142 18.32 -20.14 -8.73
N PHE A 143 18.49 -20.30 -7.42
CA PHE A 143 19.59 -21.10 -6.88
C PHE A 143 19.48 -22.56 -7.31
N SER A 144 18.30 -23.17 -7.11
CA SER A 144 18.05 -24.54 -7.56
C SER A 144 18.18 -24.70 -9.06
N GLY A 145 17.68 -23.75 -9.84
CA GLY A 145 17.80 -23.76 -11.30
C GLY A 145 19.25 -23.73 -11.77
N ILE A 146 20.07 -22.85 -11.20
CA ILE A 146 21.51 -22.78 -11.53
C ILE A 146 22.21 -24.09 -11.18
N VAL A 147 21.99 -24.63 -9.97
CA VAL A 147 22.61 -25.89 -9.54
C VAL A 147 22.18 -27.05 -10.44
N THR A 148 20.88 -27.12 -10.80
CA THR A 148 20.35 -28.17 -11.69
C THR A 148 20.93 -28.04 -13.11
N VAL A 149 20.99 -26.85 -13.70
CA VAL A 149 21.55 -26.62 -15.04
C VAL A 149 23.03 -26.97 -15.07
N VAL A 150 23.83 -26.46 -14.14
CA VAL A 150 25.26 -26.72 -14.09
C VAL A 150 25.53 -28.20 -13.78
N GLY A 151 24.84 -28.77 -12.79
CA GLY A 151 25.02 -30.15 -12.38
C GLY A 151 24.60 -31.16 -13.47
N SER A 152 23.44 -30.96 -14.12
CA SER A 152 23.01 -31.81 -15.22
C SER A 152 23.97 -31.73 -16.42
N LEU A 153 24.44 -30.51 -16.74
CA LEU A 153 25.41 -30.31 -17.82
C LEU A 153 26.73 -31.06 -17.54
N VAL A 154 27.27 -30.93 -16.33
CA VAL A 154 28.51 -31.63 -15.95
C VAL A 154 28.31 -33.15 -16.04
N LEU A 155 27.20 -33.68 -15.51
CA LEU A 155 26.92 -35.12 -15.56
C LEU A 155 26.72 -35.62 -16.99
N MET A 156 26.04 -34.84 -17.84
CA MET A 156 25.89 -35.19 -19.27
C MET A 156 27.23 -35.20 -19.99
N PHE A 157 28.15 -34.26 -19.74
CA PHE A 157 29.49 -34.24 -20.31
C PHE A 157 30.33 -35.44 -19.85
N LEU A 158 30.17 -35.89 -18.62
CA LEU A 158 30.86 -37.09 -18.10
C LEU A 158 30.34 -38.38 -18.71
N LEU A 159 29.07 -38.41 -19.16
CA LEU A 159 28.47 -39.58 -19.82
C LEU A 159 28.86 -39.68 -21.30
N ASP A 160 28.58 -38.62 -22.06
CA ASP A 160 29.01 -38.49 -23.48
C ASP A 160 28.98 -37.03 -23.93
N TRP A 161 30.14 -36.50 -24.33
CA TRP A 161 30.26 -35.09 -24.73
C TRP A 161 29.57 -34.77 -26.07
N ARG A 162 29.46 -35.78 -26.98
CA ARG A 162 28.90 -35.60 -28.34
C ARG A 162 27.38 -35.41 -28.27
N ILE A 163 26.70 -36.22 -27.49
CA ILE A 163 25.25 -36.12 -27.26
C ILE A 163 24.96 -34.84 -26.48
N THR A 164 25.81 -34.47 -25.50
CA THR A 164 25.67 -33.23 -24.75
C THR A 164 25.72 -32.00 -25.65
N LEU A 165 26.65 -31.98 -26.62
CA LEU A 165 26.74 -30.86 -27.55
C LEU A 165 25.46 -30.70 -28.38
N CYS A 166 24.88 -31.82 -28.83
CA CYS A 166 23.61 -31.81 -29.57
C CYS A 166 22.48 -31.20 -28.73
N VAL A 167 22.34 -31.59 -27.45
CA VAL A 167 21.34 -31.04 -26.52
C VAL A 167 21.55 -29.55 -26.30
N ILE A 168 22.79 -29.09 -26.14
CA ILE A 168 23.12 -27.67 -25.99
C ILE A 168 22.68 -26.89 -27.24
N VAL A 169 23.00 -27.33 -28.42
CA VAL A 169 22.60 -26.64 -29.68
C VAL A 169 21.09 -26.52 -29.80
N ILE A 170 20.34 -27.62 -29.53
CA ILE A 170 18.87 -27.59 -29.57
C ILE A 170 18.31 -26.63 -28.49
N THR A 171 18.92 -26.60 -27.28
CA THR A 171 18.49 -25.71 -26.22
C THR A 171 18.74 -24.23 -26.58
N ILE A 172 19.86 -23.92 -27.23
CA ILE A 172 20.13 -22.56 -27.74
C ILE A 172 19.07 -22.15 -28.76
N ILE A 173 18.69 -23.03 -29.68
CA ILE A 173 17.60 -22.78 -30.63
C ILE A 173 16.28 -22.53 -29.88
N CYS A 174 15.98 -23.33 -28.85
CA CYS A 174 14.81 -23.14 -28.00
C CYS A 174 14.78 -21.74 -27.35
N ILE A 175 15.89 -21.27 -26.81
CA ILE A 175 16.01 -19.93 -26.20
C ILE A 175 15.72 -18.83 -27.23
N PHE A 176 16.27 -18.91 -28.43
CA PHE A 176 16.04 -17.90 -29.48
C PHE A 176 14.57 -17.87 -29.93
N VAL A 177 13.96 -19.02 -30.16
CA VAL A 177 12.55 -19.13 -30.56
C VAL A 177 11.63 -18.62 -29.45
N SER A 178 11.86 -19.03 -28.20
CA SER A 178 11.09 -18.57 -27.03
C SER A 178 11.21 -17.05 -26.85
N LYS A 179 12.41 -16.49 -27.03
CA LYS A 179 12.63 -15.03 -26.95
C LYS A 179 11.85 -14.28 -28.04
N ALA A 180 11.81 -14.79 -29.26
CA ALA A 180 11.06 -14.17 -30.36
C ALA A 180 9.55 -14.14 -30.06
N ILE A 181 8.99 -15.26 -29.58
CA ILE A 181 7.58 -15.35 -29.17
C ILE A 181 7.29 -14.42 -27.98
N ALA A 182 8.12 -14.46 -26.94
CA ALA A 182 7.95 -13.65 -25.74
C ALA A 182 8.00 -12.13 -26.03
N THR A 183 8.85 -11.71 -26.98
CA THR A 183 8.95 -10.30 -27.39
C THR A 183 7.65 -9.83 -28.06
N ASN A 184 7.06 -10.63 -28.94
CA ASN A 184 5.80 -10.28 -29.60
C ASN A 184 4.61 -10.34 -28.63
N SER A 185 4.56 -11.37 -27.78
CA SER A 185 3.56 -11.50 -26.72
C SER A 185 3.64 -10.29 -25.75
N GLY A 186 4.83 -9.89 -25.32
CA GLY A 186 5.04 -8.76 -24.42
C GLY A 186 4.59 -7.41 -24.97
N LYS A 187 4.71 -7.20 -26.30
CA LYS A 187 4.16 -6.01 -26.96
C LYS A 187 2.62 -5.98 -26.88
N MET A 188 1.99 -7.10 -27.16
CA MET A 188 0.53 -7.21 -27.13
C MET A 188 -0.04 -7.10 -25.71
N PHE A 189 0.59 -7.75 -24.73
CA PHE A 189 0.19 -7.59 -23.32
C PHE A 189 0.31 -6.15 -22.82
N ARG A 190 1.33 -5.43 -23.25
CA ARG A 190 1.48 -4.00 -22.91
C ARG A 190 0.36 -3.15 -23.49
N LEU A 191 0.01 -3.39 -24.75
CA LEU A 191 -1.13 -2.72 -25.39
C LEU A 191 -2.46 -3.09 -24.71
N GLN A 192 -2.66 -4.36 -24.40
CA GLN A 192 -3.82 -4.85 -23.66
C GLN A 192 -3.94 -4.15 -22.29
N ALA A 193 -2.84 -4.06 -21.51
CA ALA A 193 -2.84 -3.40 -20.21
C ALA A 193 -3.18 -1.90 -20.32
N GLN A 194 -2.68 -1.21 -21.34
CA GLN A 194 -3.05 0.19 -21.61
C GLN A 194 -4.54 0.33 -21.92
N THR A 195 -5.08 -0.54 -22.80
CA THR A 195 -6.51 -0.51 -23.18
C THR A 195 -7.42 -0.90 -22.02
N ILE A 196 -7.01 -1.83 -21.13
CA ILE A 196 -7.72 -2.14 -19.87
C ILE A 196 -7.74 -0.90 -18.96
N GLY A 197 -6.62 -0.17 -18.85
CA GLY A 197 -6.57 1.06 -18.08
C GLY A 197 -7.53 2.13 -18.61
N GLU A 198 -7.59 2.31 -19.94
CA GLU A 198 -8.52 3.22 -20.61
C GLU A 198 -9.99 2.80 -20.36
N LEU A 199 -10.29 1.50 -20.51
CA LEU A 199 -11.63 0.95 -20.26
C LEU A 199 -12.06 1.15 -18.81
N ASN A 200 -11.19 0.82 -17.86
CA ASN A 200 -11.49 1.00 -16.42
C ASN A 200 -11.69 2.47 -16.05
N GLY A 201 -10.88 3.37 -16.62
CA GLY A 201 -11.06 4.81 -16.44
C GLY A 201 -12.43 5.27 -16.95
N TYR A 202 -12.80 4.88 -18.17
CA TYR A 202 -14.08 5.22 -18.78
C TYR A 202 -15.28 4.65 -17.99
N VAL A 203 -15.20 3.39 -17.57
CA VAL A 203 -16.25 2.74 -16.75
C VAL A 203 -16.39 3.44 -15.40
N SER A 204 -15.28 3.73 -14.73
CA SER A 204 -15.28 4.44 -13.44
C SER A 204 -15.91 5.82 -13.54
N GLU A 205 -15.59 6.59 -14.60
CA GLU A 205 -16.17 7.89 -14.86
C GLU A 205 -17.67 7.80 -15.17
N THR A 206 -18.06 6.90 -16.07
CA THR A 206 -19.46 6.75 -16.50
C THR A 206 -20.34 6.22 -15.37
N VAL A 207 -19.91 5.20 -14.62
CA VAL A 207 -20.67 4.64 -13.51
C VAL A 207 -20.69 5.58 -12.31
N GLY A 208 -19.57 6.25 -12.02
CA GLY A 208 -19.49 7.26 -10.96
C GLY A 208 -20.44 8.43 -11.19
N ASN A 209 -20.66 8.80 -12.45
CA ASN A 209 -21.58 9.87 -12.86
C ASN A 209 -22.88 9.36 -13.51
N LEU A 210 -23.32 8.13 -13.18
CA LEU A 210 -24.48 7.50 -13.82
C LEU A 210 -25.77 8.35 -13.75
N LYS A 211 -25.95 9.11 -12.66
CA LYS A 211 -27.07 10.04 -12.52
C LYS A 211 -27.05 11.13 -13.61
N VAL A 212 -25.87 11.64 -13.95
CA VAL A 212 -25.69 12.65 -15.01
C VAL A 212 -25.92 12.02 -16.38
N VAL A 213 -25.35 10.84 -16.64
CA VAL A 213 -25.56 10.08 -17.89
C VAL A 213 -27.07 9.90 -18.15
N LYS A 214 -27.82 9.45 -17.13
CA LYS A 214 -29.28 9.26 -17.23
C LYS A 214 -30.03 10.57 -17.37
N ALA A 215 -29.65 11.61 -16.65
CA ALA A 215 -30.34 12.90 -16.71
C ALA A 215 -30.25 13.56 -18.10
N PHE A 216 -29.19 13.29 -18.86
CA PHE A 216 -28.96 13.82 -20.19
C PHE A 216 -29.25 12.83 -21.33
N GLY A 217 -29.70 11.60 -21.03
CA GLY A 217 -30.03 10.58 -22.03
C GLY A 217 -28.79 10.14 -22.84
N TYR A 218 -27.63 10.01 -22.17
CA TYR A 218 -26.35 9.76 -22.83
C TYR A 218 -25.94 8.28 -22.83
N GLU A 219 -26.88 7.36 -22.49
CA GLU A 219 -26.64 5.93 -22.34
C GLU A 219 -26.15 5.28 -23.64
N ASP A 220 -26.83 5.56 -24.76
CA ASP A 220 -26.49 4.97 -26.06
C ASP A 220 -25.08 5.39 -26.51
N LYS A 221 -24.75 6.68 -26.37
CA LYS A 221 -23.43 7.18 -26.73
C LYS A 221 -22.33 6.65 -25.80
N SER A 222 -22.64 6.50 -24.51
CA SER A 222 -21.72 5.88 -23.56
C SER A 222 -21.46 4.40 -23.90
N SER A 223 -22.50 3.69 -24.35
CA SER A 223 -22.40 2.31 -24.80
C SER A 223 -21.59 2.18 -26.10
N GLU A 224 -21.73 3.11 -27.03
CA GLU A 224 -20.94 3.17 -28.26
C GLU A 224 -19.44 3.33 -27.97
N VAL A 225 -19.05 4.32 -27.15
CA VAL A 225 -17.65 4.55 -26.76
C VAL A 225 -17.08 3.33 -26.00
N PHE A 226 -17.86 2.75 -25.07
CA PHE A 226 -17.48 1.50 -24.41
C PHE A 226 -17.23 0.39 -25.43
N GLY A 227 -18.11 0.24 -26.42
CA GLY A 227 -18.00 -0.75 -27.50
C GLY A 227 -16.72 -0.59 -28.32
N GLU A 228 -16.33 0.64 -28.66
CA GLU A 228 -15.07 0.91 -29.38
C GLU A 228 -13.83 0.53 -28.57
N ILE A 229 -13.78 0.91 -27.29
CA ILE A 229 -12.66 0.56 -26.41
C ILE A 229 -12.61 -0.96 -26.22
N ASN A 230 -13.76 -1.60 -26.02
CA ASN A 230 -13.87 -3.05 -25.83
C ASN A 230 -13.46 -3.84 -27.09
N ALA A 231 -13.80 -3.34 -28.29
CA ALA A 231 -13.36 -3.96 -29.56
C ALA A 231 -11.84 -3.90 -29.71
N ARG A 232 -11.20 -2.77 -29.38
CA ARG A 232 -9.74 -2.66 -29.34
C ARG A 232 -9.11 -3.60 -28.29
N LEU A 233 -9.76 -3.73 -27.14
CA LEU A 233 -9.33 -4.64 -26.07
C LEU A 233 -9.42 -6.10 -26.53
N TYR A 234 -10.51 -6.48 -27.22
CA TYR A 234 -10.68 -7.81 -27.79
C TYR A 234 -9.54 -8.14 -28.77
N ASP A 235 -9.26 -7.25 -29.71
CA ASP A 235 -8.22 -7.44 -30.74
C ASP A 235 -6.82 -7.60 -30.12
N CYS A 236 -6.42 -6.72 -29.22
CA CYS A 236 -5.10 -6.82 -28.59
C CYS A 236 -5.03 -7.99 -27.61
N GLY A 237 -6.12 -8.29 -26.89
CA GLY A 237 -6.22 -9.42 -25.97
C GLY A 237 -6.14 -10.76 -26.69
N GLN A 238 -6.85 -10.93 -27.80
CA GLN A 238 -6.79 -12.13 -28.63
C GLN A 238 -5.36 -12.38 -29.14
N LYS A 239 -4.70 -11.34 -29.66
CA LYS A 239 -3.30 -11.44 -30.14
C LYS A 239 -2.33 -11.74 -29.00
N ALA A 240 -2.49 -11.08 -27.84
CA ALA A 240 -1.68 -11.34 -26.66
C ALA A 240 -1.79 -12.80 -26.20
N GLN A 241 -3.03 -13.30 -26.12
CA GLN A 241 -3.31 -14.68 -25.72
C GLN A 241 -2.80 -15.68 -26.76
N PHE A 242 -2.97 -15.41 -28.05
CA PHE A 242 -2.47 -16.26 -29.12
C PHE A 242 -0.95 -16.41 -29.04
N TYR A 243 -0.20 -15.30 -29.01
CA TYR A 243 1.26 -15.38 -28.90
C TYR A 243 1.72 -16.03 -27.60
N SER A 244 1.07 -15.74 -26.48
CA SER A 244 1.38 -16.37 -25.19
C SER A 244 1.15 -17.88 -25.21
N SER A 245 0.05 -18.32 -25.81
CA SER A 245 -0.28 -19.75 -25.90
C SER A 245 0.66 -20.55 -26.80
N LEU A 246 1.40 -19.90 -27.71
CA LEU A 246 2.41 -20.56 -28.53
C LEU A 246 3.68 -20.94 -27.76
N VAL A 247 3.98 -20.31 -26.64
CA VAL A 247 5.22 -20.54 -25.88
C VAL A 247 5.33 -21.99 -25.43
N ASN A 248 4.33 -22.51 -24.73
CA ASN A 248 4.36 -23.88 -24.19
C ASN A 248 4.40 -24.98 -25.25
N PRO A 249 3.56 -25.00 -26.30
CA PRO A 249 3.66 -26.02 -27.36
C PRO A 249 5.01 -25.97 -28.08
N THR A 250 5.51 -24.77 -28.40
CA THR A 250 6.76 -24.61 -29.12
C THR A 250 7.96 -25.08 -28.29
N THR A 251 8.06 -24.70 -27.05
CA THR A 251 9.13 -25.16 -26.16
C THR A 251 9.05 -26.67 -25.93
N ARG A 252 7.83 -27.22 -25.77
CA ARG A 252 7.63 -28.66 -25.62
C ARG A 252 8.03 -29.41 -26.90
N TYR A 253 7.70 -28.88 -28.07
CA TYR A 253 8.10 -29.47 -29.35
C TYR A 253 9.63 -29.50 -29.49
N ILE A 254 10.33 -28.40 -29.21
CA ILE A 254 11.79 -28.33 -29.29
C ILE A 254 12.46 -29.25 -28.26
N ASN A 255 11.93 -29.31 -27.05
CA ASN A 255 12.44 -30.22 -26.00
C ASN A 255 12.24 -31.70 -26.41
N ASN A 256 11.12 -32.02 -27.05
CA ASN A 256 10.89 -33.37 -27.58
C ASN A 256 11.86 -33.70 -28.73
N LEU A 257 12.23 -32.71 -29.57
CA LEU A 257 13.28 -32.93 -30.59
C LEU A 257 14.63 -33.24 -29.93
N ALA A 258 14.98 -32.53 -28.82
CA ALA A 258 16.18 -32.88 -28.06
C ALA A 258 16.10 -34.30 -27.49
N TYR A 259 14.96 -34.67 -26.90
CA TYR A 259 14.72 -36.01 -26.37
C TYR A 259 14.86 -37.09 -27.46
N ILE A 260 14.24 -36.90 -28.65
CA ILE A 260 14.36 -37.82 -29.80
C ILE A 260 15.82 -37.91 -30.27
N SER A 261 16.51 -36.78 -30.39
CA SER A 261 17.91 -36.72 -30.79
C SER A 261 18.82 -37.53 -29.86
N VAL A 262 18.60 -37.40 -28.54
CA VAL A 262 19.30 -38.19 -27.53
C VAL A 262 19.00 -39.68 -27.67
N GLY A 263 17.73 -40.05 -27.90
CA GLY A 263 17.32 -41.45 -28.14
C GLY A 263 17.97 -42.05 -29.38
N VAL A 264 17.95 -41.34 -30.51
CA VAL A 264 18.53 -41.80 -31.78
C VAL A 264 20.05 -41.89 -31.69
N LEU A 265 20.73 -40.80 -31.27
CA LEU A 265 22.19 -40.79 -31.18
C LEU A 265 22.70 -41.76 -30.11
N GLY A 266 22.03 -41.82 -28.96
CA GLY A 266 22.32 -42.78 -27.90
C GLY A 266 22.12 -44.23 -28.34
N GLY A 267 21.02 -44.53 -29.06
CA GLY A 267 20.75 -45.84 -29.65
C GLY A 267 21.81 -46.26 -30.65
N LEU A 268 22.21 -45.38 -31.57
CA LEU A 268 23.32 -45.62 -32.49
C LEU A 268 24.65 -45.87 -31.76
N ALA A 269 24.95 -45.12 -30.71
CA ALA A 269 26.13 -45.29 -29.89
C ALA A 269 26.09 -46.61 -29.08
N ALA A 270 24.91 -47.07 -28.66
CA ALA A 270 24.72 -48.36 -28.03
C ALA A 270 24.93 -49.52 -28.96
N LEU A 271 24.40 -49.45 -30.20
CA LEU A 271 24.64 -50.43 -31.24
C LEU A 271 26.13 -50.55 -31.62
N ALA A 272 26.85 -49.42 -31.55
CA ALA A 272 28.31 -49.38 -31.73
C ALA A 272 29.10 -49.87 -30.46
N GLY A 273 28.44 -50.26 -29.40
CA GLY A 273 29.06 -50.75 -28.15
C GLY A 273 29.71 -49.69 -27.28
N HIS A 274 29.44 -48.39 -27.54
CA HIS A 274 30.03 -47.27 -26.79
C HIS A 274 29.20 -46.86 -25.56
N LEU A 275 27.90 -47.06 -25.55
CA LEU A 275 27.00 -46.70 -24.47
C LEU A 275 26.10 -47.88 -24.06
N SER A 276 25.74 -47.93 -22.75
CA SER A 276 24.70 -48.85 -22.28
C SER A 276 23.30 -48.24 -22.39
N VAL A 277 22.27 -49.11 -22.39
CA VAL A 277 20.85 -48.69 -22.41
C VAL A 277 20.52 -47.84 -21.16
N GLY A 278 21.10 -48.21 -20.02
CA GLY A 278 20.91 -47.43 -18.77
C GLY A 278 21.51 -46.03 -18.82
N ILE A 279 22.67 -45.85 -19.50
CA ILE A 279 23.25 -44.54 -19.73
C ILE A 279 22.34 -43.67 -20.63
N ILE A 280 21.75 -44.25 -21.69
CA ILE A 280 20.80 -43.53 -22.53
C ILE A 280 19.58 -43.08 -21.73
N SER A 281 19.04 -43.96 -20.88
CA SER A 281 17.93 -43.61 -19.97
C SER A 281 18.28 -42.46 -19.03
N SER A 282 19.48 -42.51 -18.42
CA SER A 282 19.98 -41.40 -17.55
C SER A 282 20.09 -40.09 -18.32
N PHE A 283 20.60 -40.17 -19.56
CA PHE A 283 20.78 -39.02 -20.43
C PHE A 283 19.47 -38.34 -20.79
N LEU A 284 18.43 -39.12 -21.11
CA LEU A 284 17.08 -38.63 -21.43
C LEU A 284 16.49 -37.84 -20.23
N ILE A 285 16.70 -38.33 -18.99
CA ILE A 285 16.25 -37.65 -17.78
C ILE A 285 17.04 -36.34 -17.57
N TYR A 286 18.37 -36.40 -17.73
CA TYR A 286 19.20 -35.20 -17.61
C TYR A 286 18.88 -34.13 -18.64
N ALA A 287 18.60 -34.51 -19.90
CA ALA A 287 18.21 -33.55 -20.93
C ALA A 287 16.92 -32.79 -20.56
N THR A 288 15.94 -33.49 -19.95
CA THR A 288 14.71 -32.84 -19.46
C THR A 288 14.95 -31.97 -18.22
N GLN A 289 15.80 -32.44 -17.28
CA GLN A 289 16.17 -31.64 -16.09
C GLN A 289 16.96 -30.38 -16.45
N PHE A 290 17.83 -30.45 -17.48
CA PHE A 290 18.58 -29.32 -17.99
C PHE A 290 17.68 -28.25 -18.63
N ALA A 291 16.70 -28.67 -19.42
CA ALA A 291 15.84 -27.75 -20.16
C ALA A 291 14.82 -27.03 -19.26
N ARG A 292 14.34 -27.66 -18.19
CA ARG A 292 13.26 -27.14 -17.35
C ARG A 292 13.56 -25.76 -16.70
N PRO A 293 14.67 -25.54 -15.97
CA PRO A 293 14.98 -24.25 -15.37
C PRO A 293 15.17 -23.13 -16.40
N ILE A 294 15.65 -23.46 -17.59
CA ILE A 294 15.85 -22.50 -18.68
C ILE A 294 14.49 -21.98 -19.19
N ASN A 295 13.50 -22.86 -19.29
CA ASN A 295 12.15 -22.47 -19.66
C ASN A 295 11.48 -21.58 -18.59
N ASP A 296 11.74 -21.85 -17.31
CA ASP A 296 11.16 -21.12 -16.18
C ASP A 296 11.86 -19.76 -15.93
N MET A 297 13.05 -19.54 -16.51
CA MET A 297 13.89 -18.35 -16.27
C MET A 297 13.15 -17.03 -16.50
N THR A 298 12.30 -16.96 -17.54
CA THR A 298 11.56 -15.72 -17.87
C THR A 298 10.57 -15.35 -16.78
N SER A 299 9.85 -16.32 -16.23
CA SER A 299 8.89 -16.07 -15.14
C SER A 299 9.59 -15.64 -13.86
N ILE A 300 10.70 -16.30 -13.53
CA ILE A 300 11.52 -15.95 -12.36
C ILE A 300 12.06 -14.53 -12.45
N LEU A 301 12.61 -14.14 -13.62
CA LEU A 301 13.12 -12.79 -13.84
C LEU A 301 12.02 -11.74 -13.73
N THR A 302 10.82 -12.00 -14.26
CA THR A 302 9.67 -11.11 -14.16
C THR A 302 9.25 -10.90 -12.71
N GLN A 303 9.18 -11.97 -11.92
CA GLN A 303 8.84 -11.90 -10.49
C GLN A 303 9.89 -11.12 -9.68
N LEU A 304 11.18 -11.35 -9.95
CA LEU A 304 12.26 -10.59 -9.32
C LEU A 304 12.21 -9.10 -9.68
N GLN A 305 11.92 -8.76 -10.93
CA GLN A 305 11.75 -7.37 -11.36
C GLN A 305 10.55 -6.72 -10.67
N SER A 306 9.42 -7.44 -10.55
CA SER A 306 8.24 -6.98 -9.83
C SER A 306 8.54 -6.74 -8.34
N ALA A 307 9.18 -7.68 -7.68
CA ALA A 307 9.61 -7.56 -6.29
C ALA A 307 10.60 -6.40 -6.08
N GLN A 308 11.53 -6.20 -7.01
CA GLN A 308 12.47 -5.08 -6.97
C GLN A 308 11.76 -3.73 -7.12
N ALA A 309 10.80 -3.63 -8.04
CA ALA A 309 10.01 -2.42 -8.23
C ALA A 309 9.14 -2.11 -7.00
N ALA A 310 8.50 -3.11 -6.41
CA ALA A 310 7.73 -3.02 -5.17
C ALA A 310 8.62 -2.57 -3.99
N ALA A 311 9.78 -3.21 -3.81
CA ALA A 311 10.76 -2.82 -2.79
C ALA A 311 11.23 -1.36 -2.96
N ALA A 312 11.43 -0.90 -4.19
CA ALA A 312 11.81 0.48 -4.47
C ALA A 312 10.73 1.48 -4.03
N ARG A 313 9.43 1.16 -4.24
CA ARG A 313 8.32 2.00 -3.76
C ARG A 313 8.22 2.04 -2.24
N ILE A 314 8.40 0.89 -1.58
CA ILE A 314 8.43 0.83 -0.10
C ILE A 314 9.61 1.64 0.45
N PHE A 315 10.81 1.48 -0.09
CA PHE A 315 11.99 2.20 0.38
C PHE A 315 11.97 3.69 0.06
N ALA A 316 11.20 4.12 -0.95
CA ALA A 316 10.96 5.53 -1.21
C ALA A 316 10.25 6.23 -0.03
N LEU A 317 9.37 5.52 0.70
CA LEU A 317 8.79 6.04 1.95
C LEU A 317 9.88 6.34 3.00
N GLY A 318 10.92 5.52 3.05
CA GLY A 318 12.06 5.71 3.94
C GLY A 318 12.94 6.92 3.60
N GLU A 319 12.89 7.43 2.36
CA GLU A 319 13.67 8.58 1.90
C GLU A 319 12.96 9.92 2.16
N ILE A 320 11.66 9.88 2.50
CA ILE A 320 10.90 11.08 2.89
C ILE A 320 11.35 11.51 4.27
N GLU A 321 11.66 12.79 4.43
CA GLU A 321 12.01 13.34 5.74
C GLU A 321 10.81 13.25 6.68
N PRO A 322 10.98 12.65 7.89
CA PRO A 322 9.94 12.64 8.90
C PRO A 322 9.71 14.07 9.42
N GLU A 323 8.61 14.27 10.13
CA GLU A 323 8.47 15.47 10.94
C GLU A 323 9.69 15.62 11.85
N THR A 324 10.22 16.85 11.97
CA THR A 324 11.38 17.13 12.81
C THR A 324 11.09 16.68 14.24
N PRO A 325 11.94 15.85 14.87
CA PRO A 325 11.76 15.51 16.29
C PRO A 325 11.68 16.77 17.14
N ASP A 326 10.78 16.77 18.11
CA ASP A 326 10.55 17.91 19.02
C ASP A 326 10.50 17.49 20.50
N GLU A 327 10.94 16.28 20.81
CA GLU A 327 10.99 15.71 22.15
C GLU A 327 11.87 16.54 23.11
N ASP A 328 12.88 17.22 22.58
CA ASP A 328 13.79 18.10 23.34
C ASP A 328 13.22 19.51 23.55
N ARG A 329 12.07 19.85 22.97
CA ARG A 329 11.43 21.16 23.14
C ARG A 329 10.60 21.19 24.43
N PRO A 330 10.36 22.39 25.01
CA PRO A 330 9.49 22.51 26.17
C PRO A 330 8.04 22.12 25.81
N GLU A 331 7.31 21.62 26.81
CA GLU A 331 5.85 21.46 26.70
C GLU A 331 5.18 22.83 26.70
N LEU A 332 4.10 22.96 25.93
CA LEU A 332 3.27 24.17 25.94
C LEU A 332 2.31 24.14 27.13
N GLU A 333 2.41 25.11 28.01
CA GLU A 333 1.42 25.37 29.08
C GLU A 333 0.45 26.47 28.66
N VAL A 334 -0.80 26.10 28.34
CA VAL A 334 -1.85 27.06 28.02
C VAL A 334 -2.61 27.42 29.28
N LYS A 335 -2.48 28.70 29.72
CA LYS A 335 -3.17 29.23 30.89
C LYS A 335 -4.43 30.01 30.54
N ASN A 336 -4.31 30.90 29.58
CA ASN A 336 -5.37 31.83 29.20
C ASN A 336 -5.99 31.50 27.85
N GLY A 337 -5.21 30.92 26.94
CA GLY A 337 -5.65 30.58 25.59
C GLY A 337 -5.64 31.78 24.64
N GLU A 338 -4.74 32.76 24.83
CA GLU A 338 -4.49 33.81 23.84
C GLU A 338 -3.80 33.22 22.62
N VAL A 339 -4.25 33.63 21.42
CA VAL A 339 -3.64 33.20 20.15
C VAL A 339 -3.29 34.41 19.30
N MET A 340 -2.04 34.47 18.79
CA MET A 340 -1.57 35.58 17.97
C MET A 340 -0.85 35.05 16.74
N PHE A 341 -1.27 35.52 15.56
CA PHE A 341 -0.54 35.39 14.29
C PHE A 341 0.16 36.72 14.03
N LYS A 342 1.46 36.68 13.78
CA LYS A 342 2.25 37.87 13.53
C LYS A 342 3.01 37.74 12.24
N ASP A 343 2.64 38.59 11.25
CA ASP A 343 3.26 38.71 9.93
C ASP A 343 3.40 37.34 9.19
N VAL A 344 2.35 36.50 9.26
CA VAL A 344 2.40 35.12 8.78
C VAL A 344 2.13 35.06 7.29
N ASP A 345 3.11 34.46 6.56
CA ASP A 345 2.97 34.07 5.16
C ASP A 345 3.02 32.53 5.03
N PHE A 346 2.23 32.00 4.11
CA PHE A 346 2.20 30.56 3.87
C PHE A 346 1.72 30.19 2.47
N SER A 347 2.35 29.14 1.91
CA SER A 347 1.94 28.50 0.66
C SER A 347 2.12 26.97 0.69
N TYR A 348 1.11 26.22 0.24
CA TYR A 348 1.24 24.77 0.06
C TYR A 348 2.24 24.43 -1.05
N ASN A 349 2.26 25.25 -2.10
CA ASN A 349 3.21 25.23 -3.21
C ASN A 349 3.94 26.57 -3.29
N LYS A 350 5.26 26.55 -3.35
CA LYS A 350 6.09 27.75 -3.43
C LYS A 350 5.77 28.67 -4.61
N ASP A 351 5.12 28.13 -5.66
CA ASP A 351 4.74 28.89 -6.86
C ASP A 351 3.41 29.64 -6.71
N LYS A 352 2.64 29.39 -5.64
CA LYS A 352 1.33 30.01 -5.43
C LYS A 352 1.16 30.41 -3.97
N GLU A 353 1.42 31.69 -3.68
CA GLU A 353 1.12 32.27 -2.36
C GLU A 353 -0.37 32.08 -2.04
N LEU A 354 -0.66 31.61 -0.82
CA LEU A 354 -2.02 31.39 -0.37
C LEU A 354 -2.39 32.32 0.79
N ILE A 355 -1.52 32.47 1.80
CA ILE A 355 -1.70 33.39 2.93
C ILE A 355 -0.59 34.41 2.87
N LYS A 356 -0.94 35.68 3.08
CA LYS A 356 0.01 36.79 3.06
C LYS A 356 -0.30 37.84 4.12
N ASP A 357 0.73 38.18 4.89
CA ASP A 357 0.69 39.23 5.93
C ASP A 357 -0.50 39.02 6.89
N LEU A 358 -0.65 37.77 7.36
CA LEU A 358 -1.75 37.43 8.25
C LEU A 358 -1.42 37.85 9.69
N ASN A 359 -2.21 38.79 10.18
CA ASN A 359 -2.12 39.31 11.51
C ASN A 359 -3.45 39.11 12.24
N ILE A 360 -3.47 38.30 13.31
CA ILE A 360 -4.65 38.00 14.14
C ILE A 360 -4.27 38.09 15.60
N VAL A 361 -5.14 38.65 16.41
CA VAL A 361 -5.06 38.60 17.89
C VAL A 361 -6.42 38.12 18.40
N ALA A 362 -6.45 36.89 18.92
CA ALA A 362 -7.61 36.31 19.60
C ALA A 362 -7.35 36.36 21.12
N LYS A 363 -8.15 37.14 21.85
CA LYS A 363 -8.05 37.29 23.32
C LYS A 363 -8.58 36.04 24.02
N PRO A 364 -8.16 35.75 25.25
CA PRO A 364 -8.68 34.67 26.07
C PRO A 364 -10.21 34.63 26.11
N GLY A 365 -10.80 33.45 25.82
CA GLY A 365 -12.24 33.25 25.85
C GLY A 365 -13.00 33.90 24.70
N GLN A 366 -12.34 34.50 23.70
CA GLN A 366 -12.95 35.20 22.59
C GLN A 366 -13.41 34.20 21.50
N ARG A 367 -14.60 34.44 20.96
CA ARG A 367 -15.15 33.71 19.81
C ARG A 367 -14.79 34.43 18.51
N VAL A 368 -13.90 33.84 17.72
CA VAL A 368 -13.39 34.40 16.45
C VAL A 368 -14.04 33.65 15.29
N ALA A 369 -14.91 34.34 14.54
CA ALA A 369 -15.49 33.80 13.32
C ALA A 369 -14.63 34.13 12.11
N ILE A 370 -14.30 33.14 11.29
CA ILE A 370 -13.57 33.29 10.04
C ILE A 370 -14.56 33.12 8.90
N VAL A 371 -14.76 34.16 8.11
CA VAL A 371 -15.72 34.20 7.02
C VAL A 371 -15.04 34.59 5.69
N GLY A 372 -15.57 34.14 4.57
CA GLY A 372 -15.05 34.45 3.25
C GLY A 372 -15.44 33.40 2.20
N PRO A 373 -15.22 33.65 0.92
CA PRO A 373 -15.54 32.73 -0.16
C PRO A 373 -14.74 31.41 -0.07
N THR A 374 -15.18 30.40 -0.81
CA THR A 374 -14.44 29.14 -0.95
C THR A 374 -13.06 29.42 -1.55
N GLY A 375 -12.01 28.83 -0.96
CA GLY A 375 -10.62 29.06 -1.39
C GLY A 375 -9.97 30.33 -0.80
N ALA A 376 -10.63 31.07 0.09
CA ALA A 376 -10.04 32.25 0.76
C ALA A 376 -8.92 31.93 1.75
N GLY A 377 -8.70 30.65 2.12
CA GLY A 377 -7.66 30.22 3.07
C GLY A 377 -8.15 29.94 4.49
N LYS A 378 -9.46 29.85 4.73
CA LYS A 378 -10.04 29.65 6.07
C LYS A 378 -9.52 28.38 6.76
N THR A 379 -9.59 27.22 6.10
CA THR A 379 -9.08 25.93 6.62
C THR A 379 -7.56 25.94 6.77
N THR A 380 -6.86 26.75 5.98
CA THR A 380 -5.40 26.90 6.09
C THR A 380 -4.99 27.51 7.42
N ILE A 381 -5.74 28.49 7.95
CA ILE A 381 -5.49 29.07 9.29
C ILE A 381 -5.53 27.97 10.36
N VAL A 382 -6.51 27.08 10.28
CA VAL A 382 -6.62 25.92 11.20
C VAL A 382 -5.41 25.01 11.11
N ASN A 383 -4.99 24.66 9.88
CA ASN A 383 -3.83 23.79 9.66
C ASN A 383 -2.52 24.42 10.21
N LEU A 384 -2.37 25.73 10.08
CA LEU A 384 -1.23 26.47 10.62
C LEU A 384 -1.27 26.52 12.16
N LEU A 385 -2.44 26.77 12.74
CA LEU A 385 -2.61 26.84 14.19
C LEU A 385 -2.33 25.50 14.87
N MET A 386 -2.69 24.38 14.23
CA MET A 386 -2.39 23.02 14.69
C MET A 386 -0.94 22.59 14.42
N ASN A 387 -0.14 23.45 13.80
CA ASN A 387 1.22 23.16 13.37
C ASN A 387 1.29 21.86 12.52
N PHE A 388 0.30 21.66 11.62
CA PHE A 388 0.34 20.62 10.60
C PHE A 388 1.25 21.01 9.43
N TYR A 389 1.43 22.32 9.25
CA TYR A 389 2.33 22.93 8.28
C TYR A 389 3.11 24.05 8.95
N GLY A 390 4.39 24.14 8.67
CA GLY A 390 5.22 25.27 9.08
C GLY A 390 4.92 26.50 8.22
N VAL A 391 5.01 27.70 8.82
CA VAL A 391 4.86 28.99 8.12
C VAL A 391 6.08 29.28 7.24
N ASP A 392 5.89 30.01 6.14
CA ASP A 392 7.00 30.47 5.28
C ASP A 392 7.71 31.68 5.91
N ASN A 393 6.94 32.61 6.49
CA ASN A 393 7.43 33.76 7.26
C ASN A 393 6.50 34.03 8.44
N GLY A 394 6.97 34.84 9.40
CA GLY A 394 6.21 35.22 10.59
C GLY A 394 6.21 34.14 11.68
N THR A 395 5.36 34.30 12.67
CA THR A 395 5.29 33.40 13.83
C THR A 395 3.88 33.36 14.39
N ILE A 396 3.45 32.19 14.84
CA ILE A 396 2.18 31.98 15.57
C ILE A 396 2.51 31.73 17.03
N PHE A 397 1.79 32.42 17.91
CA PHE A 397 1.99 32.32 19.37
C PHE A 397 0.71 31.84 20.04
N VAL A 398 0.87 31.01 21.07
CA VAL A 398 -0.17 30.64 22.04
C VAL A 398 0.33 31.01 23.43
N ASP A 399 -0.43 31.85 24.14
CA ASP A 399 -0.04 32.45 25.44
C ASP A 399 1.41 33.00 25.43
N GLY A 400 1.79 33.68 24.33
CA GLY A 400 3.10 34.27 24.13
C GLY A 400 4.24 33.31 23.80
N GLN A 401 3.99 32.01 23.71
CA GLN A 401 4.96 30.99 23.29
C GLN A 401 4.80 30.66 21.79
N ALA A 402 5.89 30.69 21.04
CA ALA A 402 5.86 30.35 19.62
C ALA A 402 5.58 28.85 19.41
N ILE A 403 4.60 28.52 18.58
CA ILE A 403 4.15 27.12 18.39
C ILE A 403 5.21 26.23 17.74
N ASP A 404 6.16 26.79 17.03
CA ASP A 404 7.29 26.08 16.42
C ASP A 404 8.43 25.78 17.40
N SER A 405 8.42 26.40 18.60
CA SER A 405 9.42 26.21 19.64
C SER A 405 9.02 25.24 20.76
N VAL A 406 7.80 24.71 20.71
CA VAL A 406 7.24 23.77 21.70
C VAL A 406 6.98 22.39 21.11
N GLN A 407 6.73 21.40 21.99
CA GLN A 407 6.32 20.06 21.55
C GLN A 407 4.94 20.10 20.90
N ARG A 408 4.80 19.50 19.70
CA ARG A 408 3.52 19.46 18.97
C ARG A 408 2.44 18.69 19.71
N ASP A 409 2.81 17.63 20.43
CA ASP A 409 1.85 16.85 21.22
C ASP A 409 1.27 17.69 22.37
N SER A 410 2.08 18.49 23.05
CA SER A 410 1.59 19.40 24.09
C SER A 410 0.76 20.53 23.51
N LEU A 411 1.13 21.06 22.34
CA LEU A 411 0.33 22.02 21.58
C LEU A 411 -1.05 21.44 21.27
N ARG A 412 -1.09 20.29 20.57
CA ARG A 412 -2.32 19.66 20.05
C ARG A 412 -3.26 19.20 21.17
N LYS A 413 -2.75 18.79 22.34
CA LYS A 413 -3.57 18.42 23.51
C LYS A 413 -4.40 19.59 24.05
N ASN A 414 -3.96 20.84 23.82
CA ASN A 414 -4.68 22.03 24.25
C ASN A 414 -5.77 22.48 23.27
N PHE A 415 -5.86 21.84 22.11
CA PHE A 415 -6.86 22.15 21.09
C PHE A 415 -7.95 21.07 21.02
N GLY A 416 -9.20 21.49 21.00
CA GLY A 416 -10.33 20.64 20.62
C GLY A 416 -10.78 20.97 19.21
N MET A 417 -10.83 19.97 18.34
CA MET A 417 -11.19 20.18 16.94
C MET A 417 -12.46 19.42 16.57
N VAL A 418 -13.43 20.12 15.98
CA VAL A 418 -14.62 19.54 15.37
C VAL A 418 -14.64 19.94 13.91
N LEU A 419 -14.34 18.99 13.03
CA LEU A 419 -14.27 19.20 11.58
C LEU A 419 -15.63 19.04 10.90
N GLN A 420 -15.73 19.57 9.69
CA GLN A 420 -16.90 19.38 8.80
C GLN A 420 -17.14 17.90 8.52
N ASP A 421 -16.10 17.17 8.12
CA ASP A 421 -16.15 15.74 7.91
C ASP A 421 -15.99 15.01 9.25
N THR A 422 -17.09 14.46 9.74
CA THR A 422 -17.11 13.72 11.01
C THR A 422 -16.60 12.31 10.79
N TRP A 423 -15.44 12.00 11.38
CA TRP A 423 -14.88 10.66 11.32
C TRP A 423 -15.12 9.87 12.62
N LEU A 424 -15.62 8.65 12.47
CA LEU A 424 -15.78 7.67 13.54
C LEU A 424 -15.12 6.37 13.12
N PHE A 425 -14.38 5.74 14.02
CA PHE A 425 -13.79 4.42 13.73
C PHE A 425 -14.76 3.28 14.13
N ALA A 426 -14.53 2.12 13.53
CA ALA A 426 -15.26 0.91 13.91
C ALA A 426 -14.95 0.56 15.37
N GLY A 427 -16.01 0.48 16.21
CA GLY A 427 -15.91 0.28 17.66
C GLY A 427 -17.20 0.68 18.33
N THR A 428 -17.23 0.67 19.65
CA THR A 428 -18.43 1.09 20.41
C THR A 428 -18.58 2.61 20.40
N VAL A 429 -19.80 3.09 20.67
CA VAL A 429 -20.06 4.52 20.93
C VAL A 429 -19.17 5.04 22.07
N LYS A 430 -19.02 4.24 23.12
CA LYS A 430 -18.17 4.54 24.28
C LYS A 430 -16.71 4.76 23.87
N GLU A 431 -16.13 3.82 23.11
CA GLU A 431 -14.74 3.91 22.62
C GLU A 431 -14.53 5.13 21.72
N ASN A 432 -15.50 5.44 20.86
CA ASN A 432 -15.44 6.62 20.01
C ASN A 432 -15.45 7.94 20.79
N ILE A 433 -16.19 8.04 21.89
CA ILE A 433 -16.14 9.23 22.76
C ILE A 433 -14.85 9.23 23.58
N ALA A 434 -14.45 8.08 24.15
CA ALA A 434 -13.25 7.92 24.98
C ALA A 434 -11.94 8.25 24.23
N TYR A 435 -11.97 8.24 22.89
CA TYR A 435 -10.83 8.68 22.05
C TYR A 435 -10.34 10.09 22.39
N GLY A 436 -11.20 10.95 22.95
CA GLY A 436 -10.83 12.32 23.38
C GLY A 436 -9.94 12.37 24.62
N LYS A 437 -9.92 11.33 25.46
CA LYS A 437 -9.13 11.28 26.69
C LYS A 437 -8.77 9.85 27.05
N GLU A 438 -7.50 9.53 27.05
CA GLU A 438 -7.00 8.22 27.48
C GLU A 438 -7.33 7.95 28.95
N GLY A 439 -7.85 6.75 29.25
CA GLY A 439 -8.23 6.36 30.59
C GLY A 439 -9.50 7.03 31.14
N ALA A 440 -10.34 7.62 30.27
CA ALA A 440 -11.59 8.24 30.68
C ALA A 440 -12.53 7.24 31.37
N THR A 441 -13.13 7.67 32.48
CA THR A 441 -14.14 6.88 33.21
C THR A 441 -15.49 6.90 32.51
N ASP A 442 -16.33 5.90 32.77
CA ASP A 442 -17.69 5.83 32.24
C ASP A 442 -18.53 7.07 32.60
N GLU A 443 -18.31 7.61 33.80
CA GLU A 443 -19.00 8.80 34.26
C GLU A 443 -18.57 10.04 33.45
N GLU A 444 -17.28 10.22 33.18
CA GLU A 444 -16.76 11.31 32.34
C GLU A 444 -17.32 11.21 30.92
N ILE A 445 -17.37 10.02 30.33
CA ILE A 445 -17.90 9.77 28.99
C ILE A 445 -19.39 10.12 28.93
N ILE A 446 -20.17 9.68 29.93
CA ILE A 446 -21.61 9.97 30.02
C ILE A 446 -21.84 11.48 30.21
N ASN A 447 -21.04 12.15 31.02
CA ASN A 447 -21.14 13.58 31.26
C ASN A 447 -20.79 14.40 30.00
N ALA A 448 -19.75 14.00 29.26
CA ALA A 448 -19.41 14.60 27.97
C ALA A 448 -20.55 14.40 26.94
N ALA A 449 -21.14 13.21 26.87
CA ALA A 449 -22.27 12.93 26.00
C ALA A 449 -23.53 13.73 26.37
N LYS A 450 -23.79 13.95 27.67
CA LYS A 450 -24.89 14.84 28.12
C LYS A 450 -24.62 16.28 27.74
N ALA A 451 -23.40 16.76 27.94
CA ALA A 451 -23.00 18.11 27.58
C ALA A 451 -23.14 18.38 26.07
N ALA A 452 -22.75 17.41 25.24
CA ALA A 452 -22.91 17.42 23.79
C ALA A 452 -24.36 17.16 23.31
N SER A 453 -25.34 16.99 24.19
CA SER A 453 -26.72 16.62 23.83
C SER A 453 -26.83 15.25 23.09
N ALA A 454 -25.81 14.41 23.19
CA ALA A 454 -25.74 13.09 22.55
C ALA A 454 -26.40 11.98 23.37
N HIS A 455 -26.39 12.07 24.72
CA HIS A 455 -26.87 11.05 25.64
C HIS A 455 -28.31 10.54 25.33
N GLY A 456 -29.20 11.45 24.92
CA GLY A 456 -30.60 11.12 24.64
C GLY A 456 -30.80 10.17 23.45
N PHE A 457 -30.00 10.31 22.40
CA PHE A 457 -30.06 9.37 21.26
C PHE A 457 -29.27 8.11 21.55
N ILE A 458 -28.11 8.20 22.24
CA ILE A 458 -27.30 7.03 22.60
C ILE A 458 -28.12 6.01 23.39
N LYS A 459 -28.91 6.45 24.38
CA LYS A 459 -29.79 5.57 25.16
C LYS A 459 -30.87 4.85 24.32
N ARG A 460 -31.19 5.36 23.14
CA ARG A 460 -32.17 4.75 22.23
C ARG A 460 -31.56 3.77 21.25
N LEU A 461 -30.22 3.68 21.20
CA LEU A 461 -29.55 2.66 20.43
C LEU A 461 -29.72 1.27 21.09
N PRO A 462 -29.68 0.19 20.32
CA PRO A 462 -29.96 -1.16 20.83
C PRO A 462 -29.16 -1.56 22.06
N SER A 463 -27.87 -1.20 22.12
CA SER A 463 -26.95 -1.47 23.25
C SER A 463 -26.45 -0.20 23.94
N GLY A 464 -27.11 0.95 23.73
CA GLY A 464 -26.70 2.20 24.32
C GLY A 464 -25.25 2.60 23.97
N TYR A 465 -24.40 2.83 24.97
CA TYR A 465 -23.00 3.17 24.84
C TYR A 465 -22.13 2.04 24.26
N ASP A 466 -22.56 0.79 24.39
CA ASP A 466 -21.89 -0.40 23.88
C ASP A 466 -22.34 -0.76 22.45
N THR A 467 -23.18 0.09 21.83
CA THR A 467 -23.59 -0.09 20.44
C THR A 467 -22.38 0.02 19.53
N MET A 468 -22.17 -1.02 18.70
CA MET A 468 -21.11 -1.03 17.69
C MET A 468 -21.42 -0.04 16.57
N ILE A 469 -20.46 0.81 16.27
CA ILE A 469 -20.44 1.71 15.13
C ILE A 469 -19.66 1.00 14.03
N THR A 470 -20.25 0.92 12.84
CA THR A 470 -19.57 0.41 11.64
C THR A 470 -18.58 1.43 11.12
N GLU A 471 -17.69 1.01 10.22
CA GLU A 471 -16.73 1.89 9.57
C GLU A 471 -17.43 3.13 9.00
N ASP A 472 -16.86 4.32 9.21
CA ASP A 472 -17.43 5.62 8.89
C ASP A 472 -18.81 5.93 9.52
N GLY A 473 -19.24 5.13 10.52
CA GLY A 473 -20.51 5.34 11.21
C GLY A 473 -21.73 5.15 10.32
N GLY A 474 -21.68 4.20 9.37
CA GLY A 474 -22.76 3.96 8.39
C GLY A 474 -24.15 3.68 8.99
N ASN A 475 -24.20 3.32 10.27
CA ASN A 475 -25.44 3.08 11.02
C ASN A 475 -25.97 4.31 11.81
N LEU A 476 -25.32 5.48 11.67
CA LEU A 476 -25.71 6.72 12.34
C LEU A 476 -26.03 7.82 11.32
N SER A 477 -26.96 8.73 11.68
CA SER A 477 -27.17 9.93 10.87
C SER A 477 -26.02 10.92 10.98
N SER A 478 -25.81 11.82 10.01
CA SER A 478 -24.74 12.82 10.02
C SER A 478 -24.77 13.68 11.29
N GLY A 479 -25.95 14.09 11.75
CA GLY A 479 -26.10 14.84 12.99
C GLY A 479 -25.73 14.03 14.26
N GLN A 480 -26.03 12.73 14.28
CA GLN A 480 -25.61 11.85 15.38
C GLN A 480 -24.08 11.70 15.42
N LYS A 481 -23.44 11.51 14.25
CA LYS A 481 -21.99 11.48 14.15
C LYS A 481 -21.36 12.77 14.68
N GLN A 482 -21.91 13.90 14.30
CA GLN A 482 -21.41 15.22 14.74
C GLN A 482 -21.56 15.41 16.26
N LEU A 483 -22.69 14.99 16.86
CA LEU A 483 -22.85 15.03 18.32
C LEU A 483 -21.83 14.14 19.06
N LEU A 484 -21.46 12.98 18.49
CA LEU A 484 -20.38 12.15 19.06
C LEU A 484 -19.00 12.79 18.95
N THR A 485 -18.68 13.44 17.84
CA THR A 485 -17.41 14.19 17.70
C THR A 485 -17.36 15.40 18.64
N ILE A 486 -18.47 16.07 18.87
CA ILE A 486 -18.56 17.12 19.88
C ILE A 486 -18.35 16.54 21.30
N ALA A 487 -18.96 15.39 21.62
CA ALA A 487 -18.76 14.72 22.90
C ALA A 487 -17.29 14.32 23.12
N ARG A 488 -16.61 13.82 22.07
CA ARG A 488 -15.16 13.55 22.06
C ARG A 488 -14.34 14.80 22.39
N ALA A 489 -14.63 15.92 21.72
CA ALA A 489 -13.95 17.18 21.96
C ALA A 489 -14.25 17.79 23.35
N MET A 490 -15.46 17.60 23.87
CA MET A 490 -15.80 18.01 25.25
C MET A 490 -15.09 17.18 26.31
N LEU A 491 -14.86 15.89 26.05
CA LEU A 491 -14.19 14.99 26.98
C LEU A 491 -12.69 15.36 27.15
N SER A 492 -12.05 15.85 26.10
CA SER A 492 -10.65 16.29 26.16
C SER A 492 -10.45 17.60 26.94
N ASP A 493 -11.51 18.35 27.23
CA ASP A 493 -11.53 19.64 27.95
C ASP A 493 -10.46 20.64 27.49
N PRO A 494 -10.40 20.97 26.20
CA PRO A 494 -9.34 21.81 25.63
C PRO A 494 -9.53 23.27 26.01
N LYS A 495 -8.43 24.03 26.00
CA LYS A 495 -8.45 25.50 26.26
C LYS A 495 -8.82 26.31 25.02
N ILE A 496 -8.50 25.79 23.86
CA ILE A 496 -8.75 26.43 22.56
C ILE A 496 -9.59 25.48 21.68
N LEU A 497 -10.55 26.03 20.98
CA LEU A 497 -11.45 25.28 20.11
C LEU A 497 -11.29 25.68 18.66
N ILE A 498 -11.37 24.71 17.79
CA ILE A 498 -11.47 24.88 16.34
C ILE A 498 -12.73 24.18 15.88
N LEU A 499 -13.66 24.96 15.31
CA LEU A 499 -14.96 24.48 14.91
C LEU A 499 -15.16 24.77 13.41
N ASP A 500 -15.38 23.73 12.60
CA ASP A 500 -15.77 23.87 11.20
C ASP A 500 -17.26 23.55 11.08
N GLU A 501 -18.07 24.59 10.84
CA GLU A 501 -19.52 24.56 10.95
C GLU A 501 -20.19 24.25 9.60
N ALA A 502 -20.02 23.04 9.07
CA ALA A 502 -20.76 22.60 7.91
C ALA A 502 -21.79 21.52 8.27
N THR A 503 -23.04 21.92 8.41
CA THR A 503 -24.16 21.01 8.72
C THR A 503 -25.16 20.96 7.54
N SER A 504 -24.70 20.79 6.33
CA SER A 504 -25.51 20.89 5.11
C SER A 504 -26.60 19.82 4.95
N ASN A 505 -26.58 18.72 5.75
CA ASN A 505 -27.48 17.57 5.61
C ASN A 505 -28.07 17.10 6.95
N VAL A 506 -28.40 18.01 7.85
CA VAL A 506 -28.94 17.68 9.19
C VAL A 506 -30.35 18.25 9.33
N ASP A 507 -31.25 17.48 9.95
CA ASP A 507 -32.60 17.96 10.24
C ASP A 507 -32.58 19.13 11.26
N THR A 508 -33.57 20.02 11.19
CA THR A 508 -33.65 21.25 11.99
C THR A 508 -33.58 21.00 13.52
N MET A 509 -34.17 19.91 14.02
CA MET A 509 -34.15 19.61 15.45
C MET A 509 -32.77 19.16 15.93
N THR A 510 -32.10 18.32 15.14
CA THR A 510 -30.72 17.90 15.44
C THR A 510 -29.74 19.06 15.29
N GLU A 511 -29.96 19.92 14.31
CA GLU A 511 -29.21 21.15 14.13
C GLU A 511 -29.25 22.05 15.36
N GLN A 512 -30.42 22.31 15.91
CA GLN A 512 -30.55 23.11 17.15
C GLN A 512 -29.79 22.48 18.34
N ARG A 513 -29.77 21.13 18.42
CA ARG A 513 -28.98 20.42 19.44
C ARG A 513 -27.49 20.60 19.25
N ILE A 514 -27.02 20.52 17.99
CA ILE A 514 -25.61 20.75 17.64
C ILE A 514 -25.20 22.17 17.99
N GLN A 515 -26.01 23.19 17.61
CA GLN A 515 -25.74 24.58 17.96
C GLN A 515 -25.69 24.80 19.48
N LYS A 516 -26.63 24.24 20.24
CA LYS A 516 -26.61 24.31 21.71
C LYS A 516 -25.36 23.65 22.29
N ALA A 517 -24.93 22.53 21.73
CA ALA A 517 -23.70 21.86 22.14
C ALA A 517 -22.44 22.69 21.84
N PHE A 518 -22.39 23.33 20.67
CA PHE A 518 -21.29 24.25 20.31
C PHE A 518 -21.23 25.46 21.25
N LEU A 519 -22.34 26.13 21.51
CA LEU A 519 -22.38 27.27 22.43
C LEU A 519 -21.87 26.87 23.82
N LYS A 520 -22.33 25.73 24.34
CA LYS A 520 -21.87 25.20 25.62
C LYS A 520 -20.39 24.84 25.62
N MET A 521 -19.89 24.31 24.51
CA MET A 521 -18.47 23.96 24.38
C MET A 521 -17.57 25.19 24.34
N MET A 522 -18.03 26.31 23.76
CA MET A 522 -17.28 27.57 23.64
C MET A 522 -17.24 28.39 24.93
N GLU A 523 -18.11 28.10 25.90
CA GLU A 523 -18.12 28.86 27.17
C GLU A 523 -16.75 28.87 27.88
N GLY A 524 -16.17 30.05 28.07
CA GLY A 524 -14.90 30.25 28.71
C GLY A 524 -13.66 29.81 27.93
N ARG A 525 -13.79 29.47 26.66
CA ARG A 525 -12.70 28.98 25.77
C ARG A 525 -12.52 29.88 24.56
N THR A 526 -11.26 30.09 24.18
CA THR A 526 -10.94 30.77 22.92
C THR A 526 -11.36 29.88 21.76
N SER A 527 -12.17 30.38 20.84
CA SER A 527 -12.78 29.56 19.81
C SER A 527 -12.59 30.17 18.43
N PHE A 528 -12.01 29.39 17.49
CA PHE A 528 -11.94 29.73 16.07
C PHE A 528 -13.03 28.97 15.33
N ILE A 529 -13.90 29.69 14.64
CA ILE A 529 -15.08 29.13 13.99
C ILE A 529 -15.00 29.44 12.50
N ILE A 530 -14.88 28.40 11.65
CA ILE A 530 -15.13 28.55 10.21
C ILE A 530 -16.65 28.60 10.03
N ALA A 531 -17.17 29.82 9.98
CA ALA A 531 -18.60 30.03 10.04
C ALA A 531 -19.21 29.96 8.63
N HIS A 532 -20.18 29.08 8.48
CA HIS A 532 -21.05 28.95 7.31
C HIS A 532 -22.50 29.39 7.61
N ARG A 533 -22.78 29.85 8.84
CA ARG A 533 -24.12 30.22 9.31
C ARG A 533 -24.15 31.63 9.85
N LEU A 534 -25.18 32.35 9.47
CA LEU A 534 -25.39 33.74 9.89
C LEU A 534 -25.56 33.88 11.42
N SER A 535 -26.21 32.89 12.08
CA SER A 535 -26.40 32.90 13.55
C SER A 535 -25.07 32.90 14.30
N THR A 536 -24.14 32.01 13.91
CA THR A 536 -22.84 31.89 14.55
C THR A 536 -21.95 33.10 14.29
N ILE A 537 -22.04 33.67 13.08
CA ILE A 537 -21.31 34.89 12.71
C ILE A 537 -21.76 36.07 13.58
N ARG A 538 -23.08 36.19 13.81
CA ARG A 538 -23.67 37.28 14.60
C ARG A 538 -23.25 37.30 16.08
N GLU A 539 -23.04 36.10 16.63
CA GLU A 539 -22.70 35.92 18.04
C GLU A 539 -21.18 35.93 18.30
N ALA A 540 -20.36 36.06 17.27
CA ALA A 540 -18.92 36.12 17.40
C ALA A 540 -18.45 37.47 17.97
N ASP A 541 -17.45 37.40 18.85
CA ASP A 541 -16.85 38.62 19.47
C ASP A 541 -15.89 39.32 18.49
N LEU A 542 -15.34 38.58 17.53
CA LEU A 542 -14.49 39.08 16.45
C LEU A 542 -14.80 38.32 15.16
N ILE A 543 -15.03 39.03 14.10
CA ILE A 543 -15.21 38.46 12.73
C ILE A 543 -13.99 38.84 11.91
N LEU A 544 -13.35 37.85 11.29
CA LEU A 544 -12.25 37.99 10.35
C LEU A 544 -12.79 37.69 8.96
N VAL A 545 -12.80 38.69 8.11
CA VAL A 545 -13.27 38.57 6.72
C VAL A 545 -12.07 38.33 5.82
N MET A 546 -12.02 37.16 5.21
CA MET A 546 -10.92 36.75 4.35
C MET A 546 -11.30 36.80 2.87
N ASP A 547 -10.39 37.32 2.06
CA ASP A 547 -10.40 37.16 0.61
C ASP A 547 -8.98 36.96 0.11
N LYS A 548 -8.81 35.94 -0.78
CA LYS A 548 -7.53 35.63 -1.43
C LYS A 548 -6.33 35.58 -0.47
N GLY A 549 -6.53 34.93 0.69
CA GLY A 549 -5.50 34.69 1.68
C GLY A 549 -5.13 35.87 2.59
N ARG A 550 -5.91 36.94 2.56
CA ARG A 550 -5.70 38.13 3.43
C ARG A 550 -6.95 38.43 4.24
N ILE A 551 -6.76 39.03 5.41
CA ILE A 551 -7.85 39.64 6.15
C ILE A 551 -8.10 41.03 5.56
N ILE A 552 -9.27 41.20 4.95
CA ILE A 552 -9.67 42.46 4.32
C ILE A 552 -10.51 43.34 5.23
N GLU A 553 -11.23 42.74 6.18
CA GLU A 553 -12.02 43.42 7.18
C GLU A 553 -11.98 42.65 8.50
N GLN A 554 -12.00 43.34 9.62
CA GLN A 554 -12.15 42.74 10.95
C GLN A 554 -12.96 43.67 11.89
N GLY A 555 -13.72 43.06 12.79
CA GLY A 555 -14.56 43.77 13.75
C GLY A 555 -15.73 42.92 14.22
N THR A 556 -16.62 43.53 14.99
CA THR A 556 -17.91 42.93 15.40
C THR A 556 -18.92 42.96 14.25
N HIS A 557 -19.98 42.17 14.35
CA HIS A 557 -21.07 42.14 13.36
C HIS A 557 -21.62 43.56 13.03
N ASN A 558 -21.91 44.35 14.08
CA ASN A 558 -22.48 45.68 13.93
C ASN A 558 -21.49 46.66 13.28
N GLU A 559 -20.21 46.62 13.68
CA GLU A 559 -19.17 47.47 13.10
C GLU A 559 -18.96 47.16 11.60
N LEU A 560 -18.95 45.89 11.22
CA LEU A 560 -18.75 45.49 9.83
C LEU A 560 -19.97 45.81 8.93
N LEU A 561 -21.18 45.71 9.47
CA LEU A 561 -22.36 46.14 8.76
C LEU A 561 -22.36 47.66 8.53
N ALA A 562 -21.95 48.44 9.58
CA ALA A 562 -21.88 49.89 9.45
C ALA A 562 -20.84 50.37 8.41
N LYS A 563 -19.77 49.58 8.18
CA LYS A 563 -18.75 49.86 7.15
C LYS A 563 -19.28 49.67 5.72
N ASN A 564 -20.41 48.97 5.55
CA ASN A 564 -21.01 48.64 4.27
C ASN A 564 -20.01 48.06 3.22
N GLY A 565 -19.06 47.26 3.70
CA GLY A 565 -17.95 46.71 2.93
C GLY A 565 -18.24 45.34 2.32
N PHE A 566 -17.19 44.53 2.22
CA PHE A 566 -17.26 43.17 1.67
C PHE A 566 -18.11 42.24 2.56
N TYR A 567 -17.99 42.37 3.90
CA TYR A 567 -18.81 41.65 4.86
C TYR A 567 -20.30 41.85 4.62
N THR A 568 -20.74 43.09 4.43
CA THR A 568 -22.15 43.41 4.19
C THR A 568 -22.68 42.78 2.90
N LYS A 569 -21.86 42.75 1.84
CA LYS A 569 -22.19 42.06 0.59
C LYS A 569 -22.31 40.54 0.81
N LEU A 570 -21.38 39.95 1.53
CA LEU A 570 -21.36 38.50 1.84
C LEU A 570 -22.55 38.11 2.76
N TYR A 571 -22.94 38.99 3.67
CA TYR A 571 -24.07 38.78 4.59
C TYR A 571 -25.43 38.85 3.88
N ASN A 572 -25.55 39.66 2.85
CA ASN A 572 -26.80 39.89 2.08
C ASN A 572 -26.93 38.99 0.84
N SER A 573 -25.89 38.19 0.49
CA SER A 573 -25.90 37.22 -0.62
C SER A 573 -26.42 35.85 -0.16
#